data_b57d0f115aa031d567dec4e685730e71
#
_entry.id   b57d0f115aa031d567dec4e685730e71
#
_cell.length_a   1.000
_cell.length_b   1.000
_cell.length_c   1.000
_cell.angle_alpha   90.00
_cell.angle_beta   90.00
_cell.angle_gamma   90.00
#
_symmetry.space_group_name_H-M   'P 1'
#
loop_
_entity.id
_entity.type
_entity.pdbx_description
1 polymer ?
#
loop_
_entity_poly.entity_id
_entity_poly.type
_entity_poly.pdbx_seq_one_letter_code
_entity_poly.pdbx_strand_id
1 'polypeptide(L)'
;MSPKTMKLLAKPMLFAAAIIWGTSFFIMKNALDALPPFYLLAIRFTAGAVLLALIAWKKWQIFTWDHLWRGAVMGAFLFLAYSIQTFGLTLTTPSKNAFLTAVYCVLVPFLSWAVIRVRPDRFNIA
;
A
#
# COMPACT_ATOMS: atom_id res chain seq x y z
N MET A 1 11.29 -20.54 12.21
CA MET A 1 11.44 -20.87 10.78
C MET A 1 12.89 -20.70 10.40
N SER A 2 13.47 -21.68 9.65
CA SER A 2 14.87 -21.58 9.19
C SER A 2 15.03 -20.42 8.20
N PRO A 3 16.19 -19.71 8.20
CA PRO A 3 16.47 -18.62 7.24
C PRO A 3 16.37 -19.06 5.77
N LYS A 4 16.64 -20.34 5.49
CA LYS A 4 16.49 -20.93 4.15
C LYS A 4 15.02 -21.05 3.74
N THR A 5 14.15 -21.46 4.64
CA THR A 5 12.69 -21.58 4.39
C THR A 5 12.05 -20.21 4.17
N MET A 6 12.50 -19.18 4.89
CA MET A 6 12.03 -17.80 4.68
C MET A 6 12.40 -17.27 3.29
N LYS A 7 13.63 -17.50 2.82
CA LYS A 7 14.07 -17.08 1.47
C LYS A 7 13.31 -17.84 0.36
N LEU A 8 12.98 -19.10 0.58
CA LEU A 8 12.25 -19.91 -0.40
C LEU A 8 10.77 -19.46 -0.52
N LEU A 9 10.14 -19.07 0.60
CA LEU A 9 8.77 -18.60 0.64
C LEU A 9 8.62 -17.13 0.20
N ALA A 10 9.66 -16.31 0.32
CA ALA A 10 9.61 -14.90 -0.02
C ALA A 10 9.23 -14.66 -1.49
N LYS A 11 9.80 -15.40 -2.41
CA LYS A 11 9.53 -15.26 -3.86
C LYS A 11 8.07 -15.54 -4.22
N PRO A 12 7.47 -16.69 -3.86
CA PRO A 12 6.07 -16.95 -4.16
C PRO A 12 5.11 -16.01 -3.41
N MET A 13 5.46 -15.56 -2.21
CA MET A 13 4.66 -14.56 -1.49
C MET A 13 4.66 -13.20 -2.17
N LEU A 14 5.82 -12.74 -2.68
CA LEU A 14 5.91 -11.51 -3.46
C LEU A 14 5.12 -11.61 -4.77
N PHE A 15 5.19 -12.75 -5.44
CA PHE A 15 4.43 -13.00 -6.67
C PHE A 15 2.92 -13.00 -6.40
N ALA A 16 2.47 -13.66 -5.34
CA ALA A 16 1.08 -13.65 -4.92
C ALA A 16 0.59 -12.22 -4.57
N ALA A 17 1.40 -11.47 -3.83
CA ALA A 17 1.09 -10.08 -3.50
C ALA A 17 0.97 -9.20 -4.77
N ALA A 18 1.85 -9.38 -5.75
CA ALA A 18 1.80 -8.66 -7.01
C ALA A 18 0.53 -8.99 -7.83
N ILE A 19 0.10 -10.25 -7.86
CA ILE A 19 -1.15 -10.67 -8.51
C ILE A 19 -2.35 -10.04 -7.79
N ILE A 20 -2.42 -10.14 -6.48
CA ILE A 20 -3.52 -9.57 -5.68
C ILE A 20 -3.59 -8.06 -5.90
N TRP A 21 -2.45 -7.39 -5.87
CA TRP A 21 -2.41 -5.94 -6.04
C TRP A 21 -2.78 -5.53 -7.47
N GLY A 22 -2.24 -6.20 -8.48
CA GLY A 22 -2.57 -5.93 -9.89
C GLY A 22 -4.05 -6.16 -10.19
N THR A 23 -4.64 -7.24 -9.70
CA THR A 23 -6.07 -7.55 -9.85
C THR A 23 -6.95 -6.49 -9.16
N SER A 24 -6.48 -5.90 -8.07
CA SER A 24 -7.18 -4.84 -7.34
C SER A 24 -7.53 -3.64 -8.23
N PHE A 25 -6.69 -3.26 -9.20
CA PHE A 25 -6.99 -2.16 -10.11
C PHE A 25 -8.17 -2.43 -11.02
N PHE A 26 -8.32 -3.67 -11.50
CA PHE A 26 -9.47 -4.08 -12.31
C PHE A 26 -10.76 -4.09 -11.51
N ILE A 27 -10.71 -4.67 -10.31
CA ILE A 27 -11.86 -4.70 -9.41
C ILE A 27 -12.30 -3.28 -9.04
N MET A 28 -11.33 -2.40 -8.73
CA MET A 28 -11.58 -1.01 -8.43
C MET A 28 -12.23 -0.27 -9.61
N LYS A 29 -11.74 -0.48 -10.84
CA LYS A 29 -12.32 0.17 -12.03
C LYS A 29 -13.77 -0.22 -12.23
N ASN A 30 -14.07 -1.52 -12.17
CA ASN A 30 -15.44 -2.01 -12.31
C ASN A 30 -16.37 -1.51 -11.18
N ALA A 31 -15.83 -1.40 -9.96
CA ALA A 31 -16.61 -0.87 -8.84
C ALA A 31 -16.87 0.64 -8.95
N LEU A 32 -15.96 1.39 -9.58
CA LEU A 32 -16.14 2.83 -9.85
C LEU A 32 -17.23 3.13 -10.87
N ASP A 33 -17.60 2.16 -11.71
CA ASP A 33 -18.73 2.30 -12.64
C ASP A 33 -20.09 2.26 -11.89
N ALA A 34 -20.12 1.67 -10.68
CA ALA A 34 -21.32 1.52 -9.87
C ALA A 34 -21.34 2.43 -8.62
N LEU A 35 -20.18 2.83 -8.11
CA LEU A 35 -20.05 3.55 -6.85
C LEU A 35 -19.16 4.78 -6.95
N PRO A 36 -19.51 5.89 -6.27
CA PRO A 36 -18.63 7.05 -6.20
C PRO A 36 -17.27 6.74 -5.58
N PRO A 37 -16.18 7.40 -6.02
CA PRO A 37 -14.82 7.12 -5.55
C PRO A 37 -14.65 7.15 -4.03
N PHE A 38 -15.26 8.10 -3.36
CA PHE A 38 -15.16 8.22 -1.89
C PHE A 38 -15.87 7.10 -1.14
N TYR A 39 -16.99 6.58 -1.66
CA TYR A 39 -17.68 5.43 -1.07
C TYR A 39 -16.80 4.18 -1.12
N LEU A 40 -16.17 3.97 -2.26
CA LEU A 40 -15.26 2.84 -2.46
C LEU A 40 -14.06 2.92 -1.52
N LEU A 41 -13.51 4.12 -1.37
CA LEU A 41 -12.43 4.39 -0.44
C LEU A 41 -12.84 4.12 1.01
N ALA A 42 -14.00 4.59 1.42
CA ALA A 42 -14.54 4.39 2.77
C ALA A 42 -14.70 2.89 3.08
N ILE A 43 -15.31 2.13 2.18
CA ILE A 43 -15.48 0.67 2.36
C ILE A 43 -14.11 -0.01 2.49
N ARG A 44 -13.16 0.32 1.64
CA ARG A 44 -11.82 -0.27 1.63
C ARG A 44 -11.05 0.02 2.92
N PHE A 45 -11.04 1.27 3.37
CA PHE A 45 -10.35 1.66 4.61
C PHE A 45 -11.02 1.07 5.85
N THR A 46 -12.35 1.06 5.89
CA THR A 46 -13.11 0.47 6.99
C THR A 46 -12.87 -1.04 7.08
N ALA A 47 -12.95 -1.75 5.95
CA ALA A 47 -12.68 -3.18 5.91
C ALA A 47 -11.23 -3.50 6.35
N GLY A 48 -10.25 -2.73 5.86
CA GLY A 48 -8.86 -2.86 6.28
C GLY A 48 -8.65 -2.58 7.77
N ALA A 49 -9.27 -1.52 8.29
CA ALA A 49 -9.20 -1.18 9.71
C ALA A 49 -9.80 -2.26 10.60
N VAL A 50 -10.96 -2.81 10.24
CA VAL A 50 -11.62 -3.90 10.98
C VAL A 50 -10.74 -5.16 10.98
N LEU A 51 -10.20 -5.56 9.82
CA LEU A 51 -9.31 -6.71 9.72
C LEU A 51 -8.05 -6.54 10.56
N LEU A 52 -7.41 -5.38 10.50
CA LEU A 52 -6.23 -5.08 11.30
C LEU A 52 -6.55 -5.03 12.80
N ALA A 53 -7.69 -4.47 13.19
CA ALA A 53 -8.14 -4.46 14.57
C ALA A 53 -8.38 -5.89 15.10
N LEU A 54 -8.98 -6.77 14.31
CA LEU A 54 -9.17 -8.16 14.66
C LEU A 54 -7.85 -8.93 14.83
N ILE A 55 -6.86 -8.67 13.98
CA ILE A 55 -5.53 -9.29 14.08
C ILE A 55 -4.76 -8.73 15.28
N ALA A 56 -4.87 -7.43 15.53
CA ALA A 56 -4.16 -6.74 16.60
C ALA A 56 -4.83 -6.88 17.97
N TRP A 57 -6.03 -7.46 18.07
CA TRP A 57 -6.83 -7.56 19.29
C TRP A 57 -6.04 -8.09 20.49
N LYS A 58 -5.24 -9.13 20.28
CA LYS A 58 -4.41 -9.73 21.35
C LYS A 58 -3.19 -8.87 21.75
N LYS A 59 -2.84 -7.88 20.94
CA LYS A 59 -1.67 -7.00 21.14
C LYS A 59 -2.05 -5.57 21.49
N TRP A 60 -3.32 -5.30 21.81
CA TRP A 60 -3.85 -3.97 22.10
C TRP A 60 -3.11 -3.27 23.25
N GLN A 61 -2.55 -4.03 24.18
CA GLN A 61 -1.77 -3.52 25.33
C GLN A 61 -0.44 -2.83 24.93
N ILE A 62 0.02 -3.01 23.68
CA ILE A 62 1.25 -2.40 23.17
C ILE A 62 0.97 -1.02 22.55
N PHE A 63 -0.29 -0.64 22.39
CA PHE A 63 -0.69 0.62 21.79
C PHE A 63 -0.43 1.79 22.76
N THR A 64 0.65 2.53 22.51
CA THR A 64 0.93 3.79 23.18
C THR A 64 0.42 4.98 22.33
N TRP A 65 0.24 6.14 22.96
CA TRP A 65 -0.15 7.38 22.28
C TRP A 65 0.78 7.73 21.11
N ASP A 66 2.06 7.42 21.26
CA ASP A 66 3.09 7.63 20.25
C ASP A 66 2.85 6.79 18.97
N HIS A 67 2.41 5.53 19.14
CA HIS A 67 2.03 4.68 18.02
C HIS A 67 0.78 5.19 17.30
N LEU A 68 -0.19 5.70 18.07
CA LEU A 68 -1.43 6.24 17.50
C LEU A 68 -1.18 7.48 16.66
N TRP A 69 -0.36 8.43 17.16
CA TRP A 69 -0.02 9.65 16.43
C TRP A 69 0.76 9.35 15.15
N ARG A 70 1.79 8.54 15.23
CA ARG A 70 2.56 8.13 14.05
C ARG A 70 1.69 7.38 13.03
N GLY A 71 0.81 6.50 13.52
CA GLY A 71 -0.17 5.80 12.67
C GLY A 71 -1.16 6.75 12.01
N ALA A 72 -1.63 7.77 12.71
CA ALA A 72 -2.55 8.78 12.17
C ALA A 72 -1.90 9.60 11.06
N VAL A 73 -0.66 10.04 11.25
CA VAL A 73 0.10 10.77 10.22
C VAL A 73 0.31 9.90 8.98
N MET A 74 0.77 8.67 9.16
CA MET A 74 0.95 7.72 8.04
C MET A 74 -0.38 7.43 7.34
N GLY A 75 -1.46 7.24 8.11
CA GLY A 75 -2.81 7.02 7.59
C GLY A 75 -3.33 8.20 6.77
N ALA A 76 -3.06 9.43 7.20
CA ALA A 76 -3.43 10.64 6.46
C ALA A 76 -2.72 10.72 5.09
N PHE A 77 -1.42 10.46 5.05
CA PHE A 77 -0.66 10.40 3.79
C PHE A 77 -1.16 9.27 2.89
N LEU A 78 -1.45 8.11 3.47
CA LEU A 78 -1.99 6.96 2.75
C LEU A 78 -3.37 7.28 2.16
N PHE A 79 -4.24 7.94 2.93
CA PHE A 79 -5.55 8.38 2.47
C PHE A 79 -5.44 9.36 1.28
N LEU A 80 -4.55 10.34 1.37
CA LEU A 80 -4.28 11.28 0.28
C LEU A 80 -3.80 10.55 -0.98
N ALA A 81 -2.83 9.65 -0.84
CA ALA A 81 -2.29 8.89 -1.95
C ALA A 81 -3.37 8.04 -2.64
N TYR A 82 -4.18 7.32 -1.88
CA TYR A 82 -5.27 6.51 -2.42
C TYR A 82 -6.39 7.36 -3.01
N SER A 83 -6.66 8.54 -2.45
CA SER A 83 -7.65 9.47 -3.01
C SER A 83 -7.24 9.92 -4.41
N ILE A 84 -6.00 10.37 -4.58
CA ILE A 84 -5.45 10.79 -5.87
C ILE A 84 -5.44 9.60 -6.85
N GLN A 85 -5.00 8.43 -6.40
CA GLN A 85 -4.96 7.21 -7.21
C GLN A 85 -6.36 6.78 -7.69
N THR A 86 -7.36 6.82 -6.81
CA THR A 86 -8.74 6.43 -7.13
C THR A 86 -9.39 7.42 -8.08
N PHE A 87 -9.18 8.71 -7.88
CA PHE A 87 -9.59 9.73 -8.85
C PHE A 87 -8.88 9.56 -10.20
N GLY A 88 -7.57 9.33 -10.19
CA GLY A 88 -6.83 9.02 -11.41
C GLY A 88 -7.41 7.82 -12.16
N LEU A 89 -7.90 6.82 -11.45
CA LEU A 89 -8.51 5.63 -12.04
C LEU A 89 -9.85 5.91 -12.74
N THR A 90 -10.60 6.94 -12.34
CA THR A 90 -11.81 7.37 -13.06
C THR A 90 -11.48 7.97 -14.43
N LEU A 91 -10.32 8.63 -14.54
CA LEU A 91 -9.88 9.36 -15.72
C LEU A 91 -9.02 8.55 -16.68
N THR A 92 -8.62 7.32 -16.30
CA THR A 92 -7.69 6.52 -17.09
C THR A 92 -8.01 5.01 -17.02
N THR A 93 -7.19 4.20 -17.68
CA THR A 93 -7.31 2.75 -17.64
C THR A 93 -6.59 2.15 -16.43
N PRO A 94 -7.01 0.96 -15.95
CA PRO A 94 -6.33 0.28 -14.85
C PRO A 94 -4.83 0.09 -15.07
N SER A 95 -4.44 -0.29 -16.31
CA SER A 95 -3.04 -0.51 -16.65
C SER A 95 -2.19 0.76 -16.58
N LYS A 96 -2.70 1.88 -17.09
CA LYS A 96 -2.00 3.18 -17.03
C LYS A 96 -1.86 3.66 -15.58
N ASN A 97 -2.92 3.54 -14.79
CA ASN A 97 -2.90 3.93 -13.38
C ASN A 97 -1.96 3.04 -12.56
N ALA A 98 -1.96 1.73 -12.79
CA ALA A 98 -1.03 0.81 -12.16
C ALA A 98 0.42 1.13 -12.51
N PHE A 99 0.71 1.42 -13.79
CA PHE A 99 2.05 1.81 -14.23
C PHE A 99 2.53 3.11 -13.58
N LEU A 100 1.68 4.15 -13.57
CA LEU A 100 1.99 5.42 -12.91
C LEU A 100 2.23 5.23 -11.40
N THR A 101 1.42 4.39 -10.77
CA THR A 101 1.62 4.03 -9.36
C THR A 101 2.97 3.35 -9.16
N ALA A 102 3.36 2.42 -10.03
CA ALA A 102 4.64 1.69 -9.91
C ALA A 102 5.88 2.59 -10.02
N VAL A 103 5.75 3.79 -10.56
CA VAL A 103 6.84 4.79 -10.62
C VAL A 103 7.38 5.13 -9.22
N TYR A 104 6.57 4.98 -8.16
CA TYR A 104 7.06 5.18 -6.80
C TYR A 104 8.23 4.26 -6.43
N CYS A 105 8.30 3.06 -7.00
CA CYS A 105 9.42 2.14 -6.76
C CYS A 105 10.76 2.74 -7.17
N VAL A 106 10.75 3.59 -8.20
CA VAL A 106 11.94 4.33 -8.65
C VAL A 106 12.13 5.60 -7.84
N LEU A 107 11.05 6.33 -7.55
CA LEU A 107 11.12 7.61 -6.85
C LEU A 107 11.52 7.50 -5.38
N VAL A 108 11.06 6.45 -4.67
CA VAL A 108 11.30 6.27 -3.24
C VAL A 108 12.79 6.22 -2.89
N PRO A 109 13.67 5.46 -3.57
CA PRO A 109 15.10 5.47 -3.29
C PRO A 109 15.74 6.85 -3.45
N PHE A 110 15.35 7.60 -4.49
CA PHE A 110 15.86 8.95 -4.73
C PHE A 110 15.39 9.96 -3.68
N LEU A 111 14.10 9.91 -3.31
CA LEU A 111 13.56 10.75 -2.26
C LEU A 111 14.17 10.41 -0.90
N SER A 112 14.36 9.12 -0.61
CA SER A 112 15.02 8.68 0.60
C SER A 112 16.46 9.18 0.67
N TRP A 113 17.19 9.12 -0.43
CA TRP A 113 18.53 9.68 -0.52
C TRP A 113 18.54 11.21 -0.31
N ALA A 114 17.60 11.93 -0.92
CA ALA A 114 17.53 13.39 -0.81
C ALA A 114 17.19 13.84 0.63
N VAL A 115 16.30 13.12 1.32
CA VAL A 115 15.81 13.49 2.67
C VAL A 115 16.75 12.99 3.76
N ILE A 116 17.15 11.72 3.70
CA ILE A 116 17.92 11.05 4.78
C ILE A 116 19.42 11.14 4.52
N ARG A 117 19.85 11.55 3.31
CA ARG A 117 21.26 11.64 2.84
C ARG A 117 22.03 10.30 2.94
N VAL A 118 21.34 9.19 3.11
CA VAL A 118 21.94 7.85 3.04
C VAL A 118 21.99 7.45 1.57
N ARG A 119 23.18 7.20 1.05
CA ARG A 119 23.36 6.75 -0.33
C ARG A 119 22.66 5.38 -0.51
N PRO A 120 21.83 5.24 -1.53
CA PRO A 120 21.21 3.95 -1.83
C PRO A 120 22.31 2.91 -2.10
N ASP A 121 22.26 1.81 -1.37
CA ASP A 121 23.17 0.68 -1.57
C ASP A 121 22.77 -0.04 -2.88
N ARG A 122 23.75 -0.68 -3.53
CA ARG A 122 23.53 -1.39 -4.82
C ARG A 122 22.41 -2.42 -4.76
N PHE A 123 22.09 -2.92 -3.56
CA PHE A 123 20.98 -3.85 -3.30
C PHE A 123 19.61 -3.18 -3.17
N ASN A 124 19.52 -1.86 -3.04
CA ASN A 124 18.25 -1.11 -2.96
C ASN A 124 17.78 -0.58 -4.32
N ILE A 125 18.59 -0.76 -5.37
CA ILE A 125 18.27 -0.28 -6.74
C ILE A 125 17.88 -1.45 -7.66
N ALA A 126 18.10 -2.69 -7.24
CA ALA A 126 17.70 -3.92 -7.93
C ALA A 126 16.46 -4.51 -7.27
#